data_6a37629b624c6f63098e1d5446418d30
#
_entry.id   6a37629b624c6f63098e1d5446418d30
#
_cell.length_a   1.000
_cell.length_b   1.000
_cell.length_c   1.000
_cell.angle_alpha   90.00
_cell.angle_beta   90.00
_cell.angle_gamma   90.00
#
_symmetry.space_group_name_H-M   'P 1'
#
loop_
_entity.id
_entity.type
_entity.pdbx_description
1 polymer ?
#
loop_
_entity_poly.entity_id
_entity_poly.type
_entity_poly.pdbx_seq_one_letter_code
_entity_poly.pdbx_strand_id
1 'polypeptide(L)'
;MEFFIDTANIEDIKKANDMGLVDGVTTNPTLIKKSGKDHEATIREISNIISGPISVETLGTTSEEMIKEANEYITWGNNIVIKVVM
;
A
#
# COMPACT_ATOMS: atom_id res chain seq x y z
N MET A 1 18.22 5.02 -9.45
CA MET A 1 17.94 4.12 -8.31
C MET A 1 16.52 4.32 -7.83
N GLU A 2 15.75 3.25 -7.77
CA GLU A 2 14.39 3.31 -7.24
C GLU A 2 14.41 3.19 -5.73
N PHE A 3 13.64 4.01 -5.06
CA PHE A 3 13.57 4.02 -3.60
C PHE A 3 12.15 3.77 -3.13
N PHE A 4 11.94 2.61 -2.49
CA PHE A 4 10.65 2.20 -1.97
C PHE A 4 10.67 2.22 -0.45
N ILE A 5 9.56 2.71 0.15
CA ILE A 5 9.39 2.71 1.60
C ILE A 5 8.43 1.60 2.00
N ASP A 6 8.84 0.82 2.99
CA ASP A 6 8.01 -0.23 3.59
C ASP A 6 7.57 0.23 4.98
N THR A 7 6.46 0.96 5.05
CA THR A 7 5.95 1.51 6.30
C THR A 7 4.44 1.74 6.21
N ALA A 8 3.78 1.74 7.37
CA ALA A 8 2.38 2.13 7.51
C ALA A 8 2.24 3.53 8.13
N ASN A 9 3.35 4.21 8.41
CA ASN A 9 3.35 5.51 9.05
C ASN A 9 3.23 6.63 8.02
N ILE A 10 2.07 7.28 7.99
CA ILE A 10 1.77 8.35 7.03
C ILE A 10 2.73 9.53 7.15
N GLU A 11 3.11 9.89 8.37
CA GLU A 11 4.04 11.00 8.61
C GLU A 11 5.40 10.74 7.97
N ASP A 12 5.92 9.52 8.10
CA ASP A 12 7.19 9.14 7.49
C ASP A 12 7.10 9.16 5.96
N ILE A 13 5.97 8.72 5.41
CA ILE A 13 5.72 8.73 3.97
C ILE A 13 5.70 10.18 3.45
N LYS A 14 4.99 11.07 4.13
CA LYS A 14 4.93 12.48 3.75
C LYS A 14 6.31 13.13 3.77
N LYS A 15 7.07 12.89 4.83
CA LYS A 15 8.44 13.42 4.97
C LYS A 15 9.33 12.97 3.83
N ALA A 16 9.35 11.68 3.55
CA ALA A 16 10.19 11.13 2.50
C ALA A 16 9.76 11.63 1.12
N ASN A 17 8.46 11.75 0.88
CA ASN A 17 7.93 12.27 -0.38
C ASN A 17 8.31 13.75 -0.57
N ASP A 18 8.22 14.54 0.49
CA ASP A 18 8.60 15.97 0.45
C ASP A 18 10.08 16.14 0.13
N MET A 19 10.91 15.17 0.50
CA MET A 19 12.34 15.17 0.20
C MET A 19 12.64 14.64 -1.20
N GLY A 20 11.63 14.19 -1.95
CA GLY A 20 11.81 13.65 -3.29
C GLY A 20 12.49 12.30 -3.32
N LEU A 21 12.46 11.54 -2.22
CA LEU A 21 13.19 10.29 -2.08
C LEU A 21 12.34 9.03 -2.34
N VAL A 22 11.04 9.18 -2.60
CA VAL A 22 10.14 8.03 -2.69
C VAL A 22 9.70 7.79 -4.13
N ASP A 23 10.07 6.64 -4.67
CA ASP A 23 9.59 6.18 -5.98
C ASP A 23 8.30 5.36 -5.85
N GLY A 24 8.10 4.73 -4.71
CA GLY A 24 6.90 3.96 -4.43
C GLY A 24 6.83 3.54 -2.96
N VAL A 25 5.73 2.90 -2.60
CA VAL A 25 5.49 2.43 -1.24
C VAL A 25 5.06 0.97 -1.25
N THR A 26 5.62 0.19 -0.35
CA THR A 26 5.20 -1.20 -0.11
C THR A 26 4.42 -1.23 1.20
N THR A 27 3.21 -1.78 1.18
CA THR A 27 2.36 -1.84 2.37
C THR A 27 2.07 -3.28 2.76
N ASN A 28 1.85 -3.49 4.05
CA ASN A 28 1.51 -4.79 4.61
C ASN A 28 0.22 -4.64 5.42
N PRO A 29 -0.87 -5.33 5.04
CA PRO A 29 -2.16 -5.20 5.74
C PRO A 29 -2.09 -5.57 7.22
N THR A 30 -1.25 -6.55 7.57
CA THR A 30 -1.09 -6.99 8.96
C THR A 30 -0.46 -5.90 9.82
N LEU A 31 0.58 -5.24 9.30
CA LEU A 31 1.22 -4.13 10.01
C LEU A 31 0.30 -2.93 10.19
N ILE A 32 -0.50 -2.64 9.17
CA ILE A 32 -1.48 -1.55 9.24
C ILE A 32 -2.51 -1.84 10.33
N LYS A 33 -3.03 -3.05 10.39
CA LYS A 33 -3.96 -3.48 11.43
C LYS A 33 -3.36 -3.41 12.82
N LYS A 34 -2.11 -3.85 12.98
CA LYS A 34 -1.41 -3.80 14.26
C LYS A 34 -1.21 -2.38 14.75
N SER A 35 -1.09 -1.42 13.86
CA SER A 35 -0.96 -0.01 14.24
C SER A 35 -2.30 0.64 14.63
N GLY A 36 -3.40 -0.11 14.58
CA GLY A 36 -4.73 0.37 14.93
C GLY A 36 -5.40 1.17 13.82
N LYS A 37 -4.86 1.15 12.62
CA LYS A 37 -5.39 1.91 11.48
C LYS A 37 -6.27 1.05 10.59
N ASP A 38 -7.20 1.71 9.90
CA ASP A 38 -8.03 1.07 8.89
C ASP A 38 -7.23 0.89 7.61
N HIS A 39 -7.25 -0.33 7.05
CA HIS A 39 -6.47 -0.68 5.87
C HIS A 39 -6.86 0.17 4.65
N GLU A 40 -8.15 0.21 4.32
CA GLU A 40 -8.61 0.96 3.15
C GLU A 40 -8.31 2.47 3.28
N ALA A 41 -8.64 3.07 4.42
CA ALA A 41 -8.41 4.49 4.66
C ALA A 41 -6.92 4.84 4.55
N THR A 42 -6.05 3.98 5.10
CA THR A 42 -4.61 4.18 5.04
C THR A 42 -4.09 4.13 3.61
N ILE A 43 -4.51 3.13 2.83
CA ILE A 43 -4.08 3.00 1.43
C ILE A 43 -4.58 4.18 0.59
N ARG A 44 -5.82 4.61 0.76
CA ARG A 44 -6.36 5.77 0.05
C ARG A 44 -5.59 7.04 0.37
N GLU A 45 -5.21 7.22 1.63
CA GLU A 45 -4.41 8.38 2.04
C GLU A 45 -3.02 8.35 1.42
N ILE A 46 -2.35 7.21 1.43
CA ILE A 46 -1.05 7.04 0.79
C ILE A 46 -1.16 7.32 -0.72
N SER A 47 -2.20 6.84 -1.36
CA SER A 47 -2.44 7.05 -2.79
C SER A 47 -2.59 8.53 -3.14
N ASN A 48 -3.09 9.35 -2.22
CA ASN A 48 -3.21 10.79 -2.43
C ASN A 48 -1.87 11.52 -2.24
N ILE A 49 -0.95 10.94 -1.49
CA ILE A 49 0.35 11.55 -1.19
C ILE A 49 1.39 11.17 -2.24
N ILE A 50 1.44 9.89 -2.61
CA ILE A 50 2.48 9.32 -3.46
C ILE A 50 1.94 9.14 -4.87
N SER A 51 2.69 9.64 -5.86
CA SER A 51 2.33 9.45 -7.28
C SER A 51 2.88 8.15 -7.86
N GLY A 52 3.88 7.57 -7.22
CA GLY A 52 4.48 6.31 -7.64
C GLY A 52 3.63 5.09 -7.26
N PRO A 53 4.07 3.89 -7.62
CA PRO A 53 3.30 2.67 -7.35
C PRO A 53 3.22 2.35 -5.86
N ILE A 54 2.06 1.87 -5.43
CA ILE A 54 1.80 1.43 -4.05
C ILE A 54 1.50 -0.07 -4.11
N SER A 55 2.39 -0.88 -3.55
CA SER A 55 2.21 -2.33 -3.50
C SER A 55 1.33 -2.69 -2.30
N VAL A 56 0.25 -3.41 -2.56
CA VAL A 56 -0.66 -3.89 -1.52
C VAL A 56 -0.68 -5.42 -1.56
N GLU A 57 -0.29 -6.05 -0.47
CA GLU A 57 -0.24 -7.51 -0.38
C GLU A 57 -1.61 -8.10 -0.10
N THR A 58 -1.89 -9.25 -0.72
CA THR A 58 -3.12 -10.01 -0.43
C THR A 58 -2.91 -10.89 0.81
N LEU A 59 -4.00 -11.13 1.54
CA LEU A 59 -3.99 -11.98 2.73
C LEU A 59 -4.64 -13.34 2.47
N GLY A 60 -5.36 -13.49 1.38
CA GLY A 60 -6.06 -14.72 1.04
C GLY A 60 -5.11 -15.88 0.78
N THR A 61 -5.57 -17.09 1.08
CA THR A 61 -4.79 -18.31 0.89
C THR A 61 -5.19 -19.08 -0.37
N THR A 62 -6.33 -18.74 -0.97
CA THR A 62 -6.81 -19.35 -2.21
C THR A 62 -6.79 -18.33 -3.34
N SER A 63 -6.77 -18.84 -4.59
CA SER A 63 -6.82 -17.96 -5.77
C SER A 63 -8.08 -17.10 -5.78
N GLU A 64 -9.22 -17.67 -5.39
CA GLU A 64 -10.49 -16.94 -5.35
C GLU A 64 -10.45 -15.78 -4.35
N GLU A 65 -9.91 -16.02 -3.16
CA GLU A 65 -9.76 -14.99 -2.13
C GLU A 65 -8.84 -13.87 -2.60
N MET A 66 -7.71 -14.23 -3.22
CA MET A 66 -6.74 -13.25 -3.71
C MET A 66 -7.31 -12.39 -4.83
N ILE A 67 -8.08 -12.98 -5.74
CA ILE A 67 -8.74 -12.25 -6.84
C ILE A 67 -9.76 -11.27 -6.26
N LYS A 68 -10.55 -11.70 -5.29
CA LYS A 68 -11.54 -10.85 -4.63
C LYS A 68 -10.89 -9.66 -3.94
N GLU A 69 -9.81 -9.91 -3.18
CA GLU A 69 -9.04 -8.86 -2.54
C GLU A 69 -8.45 -7.87 -3.57
N ALA A 70 -7.86 -8.41 -4.63
CA ALA A 70 -7.26 -7.57 -5.68
C ALA A 70 -8.29 -6.64 -6.32
N ASN A 71 -9.48 -7.16 -6.64
CA ASN A 71 -10.56 -6.37 -7.22
C ASN A 71 -11.03 -5.25 -6.29
N GLU A 72 -10.98 -5.48 -4.99
CA GLU A 72 -11.32 -4.46 -4.00
C GLU A 72 -10.19 -3.42 -3.89
N TYR A 73 -8.95 -3.87 -3.75
CA TYR A 73 -7.80 -2.99 -3.52
C TYR A 73 -7.58 -2.01 -4.67
N ILE A 74 -7.75 -2.44 -5.92
CA ILE A 74 -7.52 -1.55 -7.07
C ILE A 74 -8.49 -0.37 -7.13
N THR A 75 -9.59 -0.44 -6.39
CA THR A 75 -10.54 0.68 -6.31
C THR A 75 -10.09 1.76 -5.34
N TRP A 76 -9.05 1.50 -4.55
CA TRP A 76 -8.60 2.40 -3.48
C TRP A 76 -7.64 3.50 -3.97
N GLY A 77 -7.18 3.42 -5.21
CA GLY A 77 -6.31 4.43 -5.80
C GLY A 77 -5.95 4.10 -7.23
N ASN A 78 -5.39 5.08 -7.94
CA ASN A 78 -5.01 4.93 -9.35
C ASN A 78 -3.67 4.23 -9.55
N ASN A 79 -2.89 4.12 -8.50
CA ASN A 79 -1.50 3.65 -8.54
C ASN A 79 -1.28 2.39 -7.70
N ILE A 80 -2.33 1.62 -7.48
CA ILE A 80 -2.27 0.39 -6.68
C ILE A 80 -1.70 -0.76 -7.52
N VAL A 81 -0.71 -1.45 -6.97
CA VAL A 81 -0.13 -2.67 -7.55
C VAL A 81 -0.38 -3.81 -6.57
N ILE A 82 -1.00 -4.87 -7.04
CA ILE A 82 -1.32 -6.01 -6.20
C ILE A 82 -0.13 -6.95 -6.12
N LYS A 83 0.28 -7.27 -4.90
CA LYS A 83 1.34 -8.23 -4.64
C LYS A 83 0.73 -9.51 -4.07
N VAL A 84 0.86 -10.59 -4.82
CA VAL A 84 0.38 -11.89 -4.39
C VAL A 84 1.48 -12.60 -3.62
N VAL A 85 1.18 -12.98 -2.38
CA VAL A 85 2.11 -13.71 -1.52
C VAL A 85 1.87 -15.20 -1.72
N MET A 86 2.89 -15.89 -2.19
CA MET A 86 2.82 -17.34 -2.39
C MET A 86 3.67 -18.10 -1.40
#